data_40fc729081562a73895e361b336477f9
#
_entry.id   40fc729081562a73895e361b336477f9
#
_cell.length_a   1.000
_cell.length_b   1.000
_cell.length_c   1.000
_cell.angle_alpha   90.00
_cell.angle_beta   90.00
_cell.angle_gamma   90.00
#
_symmetry.space_group_name_H-M   'P 1'
#
loop_
_entity.id
_entity.type
_entity.pdbx_description
1 polymer ?
#
loop_
_entity_poly.entity_id
_entity_poly.type
_entity_poly.pdbx_seq_one_letter_code
_entity_poly.pdbx_strand_id
1 'polypeptide(L)'
;MDRFGMSAMKELGTYVESDILKNFVSGVTIADPQNPNFGQAQYKSGPFRFYGDGISPINSFTQLAQSVANFTDFGAATHKMMAILPVANIPAIVGSGLNQFAVNRNNELANSWELGKFAGSDWYESNLLPVHVSGSIGEAAAPANVMTVTAIGDPTGANVISLTFSVDASVGNDANAVKAGDLFQFNDGVAGKPNLRFLTFIGHKPCQQPVQFRAIADAASSGNSVTVQLQTINDVGLVWAGNQNQNLNTAIQIGMKVTPVPSHRAGILMSGDQFYLAMPKLPDESPYTTVTTVDSDSGASIRHYFGSQFGLNNRAYVRDVIFGSTLVAENSMRYCFPL
;
A
#
# COMPACT_ATOMS: atom_id res chain seq x y z
N MET A 1 -14.30 30.54 -22.70
CA MET A 1 -13.71 30.30 -21.35
C MET A 1 -13.80 28.87 -20.89
N ASP A 2 -14.81 28.10 -21.29
CA ASP A 2 -15.07 26.75 -20.73
C ASP A 2 -14.03 25.68 -21.02
N ARG A 3 -13.38 25.70 -22.18
CA ARG A 3 -12.39 24.65 -22.52
C ARG A 3 -11.15 24.64 -21.62
N PHE A 4 -10.60 25.78 -21.29
CA PHE A 4 -9.44 25.89 -20.40
C PHE A 4 -9.83 25.59 -18.94
N GLY A 5 -11.04 25.96 -18.53
CA GLY A 5 -11.58 25.69 -17.21
C GLY A 5 -11.72 24.20 -16.96
N MET A 6 -12.33 23.45 -17.85
CA MET A 6 -12.54 22.01 -17.75
C MET A 6 -11.23 21.21 -17.80
N SER A 7 -10.28 21.62 -18.65
CA SER A 7 -8.96 20.97 -18.71
C SER A 7 -8.22 21.05 -17.37
N ALA A 8 -8.16 22.23 -16.77
CA ALA A 8 -7.47 22.42 -15.49
C ALA A 8 -8.20 21.75 -14.31
N MET A 9 -9.53 21.61 -14.36
CA MET A 9 -10.27 20.83 -13.34
C MET A 9 -9.98 19.33 -13.46
N LYS A 10 -9.92 18.79 -14.67
CA LYS A 10 -9.52 17.40 -14.90
C LYS A 10 -8.10 17.15 -14.44
N GLU A 11 -7.17 18.04 -14.73
CA GLU A 11 -5.78 17.95 -14.30
C GLU A 11 -5.67 17.96 -12.78
N LEU A 12 -6.41 18.83 -12.08
CA LEU A 12 -6.44 18.87 -10.63
C LEU A 12 -7.04 17.59 -10.04
N GLY A 13 -8.13 17.07 -10.62
CA GLY A 13 -8.72 15.78 -10.22
C GLY A 13 -7.75 14.62 -10.40
N THR A 14 -7.07 14.54 -11.52
CA THR A 14 -6.04 13.53 -11.79
C THR A 14 -4.86 13.64 -10.80
N TYR A 15 -4.47 14.85 -10.43
CA TYR A 15 -3.43 15.09 -9.43
C TYR A 15 -3.86 14.54 -8.05
N VAL A 16 -5.07 14.85 -7.61
CA VAL A 16 -5.62 14.36 -6.34
C VAL A 16 -5.69 12.82 -6.33
N GLU A 17 -6.19 12.21 -7.41
CA GLU A 17 -6.25 10.76 -7.56
C GLU A 17 -4.85 10.14 -7.50
N SER A 18 -3.90 10.69 -8.23
CA SER A 18 -2.51 10.21 -8.23
C SER A 18 -1.86 10.29 -6.84
N ASP A 19 -2.12 11.39 -6.11
CA ASP A 19 -1.59 11.55 -4.75
C ASP A 19 -2.23 10.57 -3.76
N ILE A 20 -3.53 10.33 -3.86
CA ILE A 20 -4.25 9.33 -3.06
C ILE A 20 -3.67 7.93 -3.32
N LEU A 21 -3.53 7.52 -4.58
CA LEU A 21 -2.98 6.21 -4.95
C LEU A 21 -1.52 6.05 -4.49
N LYS A 22 -0.73 7.11 -4.60
CA LYS A 22 0.64 7.13 -4.08
C LYS A 22 0.67 6.96 -2.57
N ASN A 23 -0.22 7.65 -1.86
CA ASN A 23 -0.33 7.55 -0.41
C ASN A 23 -0.77 6.15 0.04
N PHE A 24 -1.64 5.47 -0.70
CA PHE A 24 -2.00 4.08 -0.42
C PHE A 24 -0.80 3.13 -0.50
N VAL A 25 0.07 3.34 -1.48
CA VAL A 25 1.28 2.52 -1.65
C VAL A 25 2.37 2.89 -0.65
N SER A 26 2.68 4.18 -0.54
CA SER A 26 3.77 4.69 0.30
C SER A 26 3.41 4.81 1.78
N GLY A 27 2.10 4.80 2.10
CA GLY A 27 1.56 5.13 3.41
C GLY A 27 1.59 6.61 3.72
N VAL A 28 0.63 7.05 4.51
CA VAL A 28 0.51 8.43 4.97
C VAL A 28 1.16 8.55 6.34
N THR A 29 2.04 9.52 6.51
CA THR A 29 2.55 9.88 7.84
C THR A 29 1.49 10.75 8.51
N ILE A 30 0.93 10.27 9.60
CA ILE A 30 -0.01 11.05 10.41
C ILE A 30 0.84 11.83 11.42
N ALA A 31 0.89 13.15 11.27
CA ALA A 31 1.51 14.04 12.23
C ALA A 31 0.42 14.61 13.13
N ASP A 32 0.56 14.43 14.45
CA ASP A 32 -0.26 15.16 15.43
C ASP A 32 0.54 16.36 15.92
N PRO A 33 0.15 17.60 15.57
CA PRO A 33 0.88 18.79 15.99
C PRO A 33 0.80 19.04 17.50
N GLN A 34 -0.11 18.38 18.22
CA GLN A 34 -0.27 18.54 19.68
C GLN A 34 0.50 17.50 20.49
N ASN A 35 0.97 16.44 19.84
CA ASN A 35 1.78 15.42 20.48
C ASN A 35 3.14 15.31 19.78
N PRO A 36 4.22 15.86 20.36
CA PRO A 36 5.55 15.81 19.75
C PRO A 36 6.10 14.39 19.57
N ASN A 37 5.54 13.39 20.27
CA ASN A 37 5.85 11.99 20.07
C ASN A 37 5.08 11.37 18.88
N PHE A 38 3.99 11.99 18.43
CA PHE A 38 3.21 11.62 17.26
C PHE A 38 3.84 12.10 15.94
N GLY A 39 4.64 13.15 15.99
CA GLY A 39 5.35 13.68 14.81
C GLY A 39 6.60 12.87 14.41
N GLN A 40 6.95 11.88 15.17
CA GLN A 40 7.99 10.95 14.80
C GLN A 40 7.34 9.84 13.94
N ALA A 41 7.70 9.78 12.70
CA ALA A 41 7.42 8.84 11.61
C ALA A 41 6.87 7.41 11.93
N GLN A 42 6.24 7.21 13.07
CA GLN A 42 5.84 5.93 13.62
C GLN A 42 4.47 5.46 13.14
N TYR A 43 3.66 6.36 12.57
CA TYR A 43 2.33 6.02 12.09
C TYR A 43 2.20 6.31 10.60
N LYS A 44 2.63 5.37 9.79
CA LYS A 44 2.31 5.38 8.36
C LYS A 44 1.20 4.37 8.12
N SER A 45 -0.01 4.83 7.81
CA SER A 45 -1.07 3.96 7.36
C SER A 45 -0.80 3.52 5.91
N GLY A 46 -0.85 2.23 5.66
CA GLY A 46 -0.69 1.65 4.33
C GLY A 46 -0.60 0.14 4.40
N PRO A 47 -0.86 -0.58 3.31
CA PRO A 47 -0.87 -2.03 3.33
C PRO A 47 0.50 -2.60 3.70
N PHE A 48 0.55 -3.44 4.72
CA PHE A 48 1.74 -4.21 5.09
C PHE A 48 1.69 -5.63 4.52
N ARG A 49 0.49 -6.11 4.16
CA ARG A 49 0.31 -7.37 3.44
C ARG A 49 0.40 -7.15 1.94
N PHE A 50 0.87 -8.15 1.23
CA PHE A 50 0.99 -8.07 -0.21
C PHE A 50 0.76 -9.42 -0.89
N TYR A 51 0.51 -9.36 -2.18
CA TYR A 51 0.42 -10.50 -3.08
C TYR A 51 1.30 -10.27 -4.31
N GLY A 52 2.10 -11.28 -4.64
CA GLY A 52 3.12 -11.20 -5.68
C GLY A 52 4.51 -10.93 -5.11
N ASP A 53 5.51 -11.38 -5.82
CA ASP A 53 6.93 -11.28 -5.44
C ASP A 53 7.66 -10.11 -6.13
N GLY A 54 6.95 -9.33 -6.97
CA GLY A 54 7.53 -8.25 -7.78
C GLY A 54 8.38 -8.72 -8.96
N ILE A 55 8.56 -10.03 -9.14
CA ILE A 55 9.36 -10.66 -10.21
C ILE A 55 8.46 -11.45 -11.16
N SER A 56 7.64 -12.31 -10.59
CA SER A 56 6.73 -13.17 -11.35
C SER A 56 5.46 -12.41 -11.73
N PRO A 57 5.02 -12.48 -12.99
CA PRO A 57 3.82 -11.77 -13.41
C PRO A 57 2.56 -12.35 -12.76
N ILE A 58 1.71 -11.47 -12.26
CA ILE A 58 0.33 -11.82 -11.89
C ILE A 58 -0.51 -11.67 -13.17
N ASN A 59 -0.79 -12.77 -13.84
CA ASN A 59 -1.38 -12.77 -15.19
C ASN A 59 -2.56 -13.71 -15.33
N SER A 60 -3.17 -14.18 -14.24
CA SER A 60 -4.31 -15.09 -14.33
C SER A 60 -5.41 -14.77 -13.32
N PHE A 61 -6.65 -15.08 -13.69
CA PHE A 61 -7.80 -15.00 -12.79
C PHE A 61 -7.66 -15.88 -11.56
N THR A 62 -6.98 -17.02 -11.67
CA THR A 62 -6.71 -17.92 -10.54
C THR A 62 -5.83 -17.23 -9.50
N GLN A 63 -4.79 -16.52 -9.93
CA GLN A 63 -3.92 -15.75 -9.01
C GLN A 63 -4.69 -14.61 -8.33
N LEU A 64 -5.56 -13.92 -9.08
CA LEU A 64 -6.42 -12.89 -8.48
C LEU A 64 -7.41 -13.48 -7.47
N ALA A 65 -8.04 -14.62 -7.77
CA ALA A 65 -8.90 -15.31 -6.81
C ALA A 65 -8.12 -15.76 -5.57
N GLN A 66 -6.89 -16.26 -5.74
CA GLN A 66 -6.01 -16.63 -4.63
C GLN A 66 -5.65 -15.43 -3.76
N SER A 67 -5.42 -14.27 -4.35
CA SER A 67 -5.14 -13.04 -3.60
C SER A 67 -6.33 -12.62 -2.73
N VAL A 68 -7.56 -12.72 -3.26
CA VAL A 68 -8.79 -12.46 -2.49
C VAL A 68 -8.96 -13.49 -1.37
N ALA A 69 -8.69 -14.77 -1.65
CA ALA A 69 -8.73 -15.81 -0.63
C ALA A 69 -7.71 -15.53 0.51
N ASN A 70 -6.50 -15.13 0.18
CA ASN A 70 -5.48 -14.75 1.15
C ASN A 70 -5.88 -13.49 1.96
N PHE A 71 -6.54 -12.55 1.30
CA PHE A 71 -7.06 -11.36 1.96
C PHE A 71 -8.14 -11.71 2.99
N THR A 72 -9.07 -12.60 2.63
CA THR A 72 -10.18 -13.02 3.50
C THR A 72 -9.73 -13.98 4.59
N ASP A 73 -8.72 -14.82 4.37
CA ASP A 73 -8.17 -15.75 5.35
C ASP A 73 -7.62 -15.02 6.61
N PHE A 74 -7.12 -13.82 6.44
CA PHE A 74 -6.66 -12.97 7.55
C PHE A 74 -7.81 -12.47 8.44
N GLY A 75 -9.05 -12.55 7.98
CA GLY A 75 -10.23 -12.03 8.67
C GLY A 75 -10.47 -10.54 8.42
N ALA A 76 -9.91 -10.01 7.33
CA ALA A 76 -10.20 -8.66 6.89
C ALA A 76 -11.69 -8.48 6.55
N ALA A 77 -12.19 -7.25 6.67
CA ALA A 77 -13.57 -6.93 6.29
C ALA A 77 -13.77 -7.23 4.80
N THR A 78 -14.79 -8.04 4.49
CA THR A 78 -15.08 -8.50 3.12
C THR A 78 -16.21 -7.72 2.45
N HIS A 79 -16.70 -6.66 3.11
CA HIS A 79 -17.79 -5.86 2.57
C HIS A 79 -17.27 -4.92 1.48
N LYS A 80 -17.94 -4.94 0.31
CA LYS A 80 -17.59 -4.08 -0.85
C LYS A 80 -16.10 -4.09 -1.18
N MET A 81 -15.52 -5.28 -1.33
CA MET A 81 -14.13 -5.38 -1.73
C MET A 81 -13.91 -4.77 -3.11
N MET A 82 -12.89 -3.97 -3.25
CA MET A 82 -12.45 -3.36 -4.51
C MET A 82 -10.95 -3.52 -4.71
N ALA A 83 -10.57 -3.72 -5.96
CA ALA A 83 -9.18 -3.78 -6.35
C ALA A 83 -8.89 -2.81 -7.48
N ILE A 84 -7.74 -2.14 -7.44
CA ILE A 84 -7.25 -1.25 -8.50
C ILE A 84 -5.95 -1.85 -9.02
N LEU A 85 -5.92 -2.17 -10.30
CA LEU A 85 -4.79 -2.81 -10.97
C LEU A 85 -4.14 -1.89 -12.00
N PRO A 86 -2.84 -2.08 -12.28
CA PRO A 86 -2.19 -1.36 -13.36
C PRO A 86 -2.74 -1.78 -14.73
N VAL A 87 -3.09 -0.81 -15.57
CA VAL A 87 -3.63 -1.03 -16.93
C VAL A 87 -2.75 -1.98 -17.75
N ALA A 88 -1.43 -1.88 -17.62
CA ALA A 88 -0.48 -2.70 -18.38
C ALA A 88 -0.63 -4.23 -18.15
N ASN A 89 -1.18 -4.65 -17.03
CA ASN A 89 -1.34 -6.07 -16.67
C ASN A 89 -2.70 -6.65 -17.07
N ILE A 90 -3.69 -5.81 -17.37
CA ILE A 90 -5.04 -6.23 -17.70
C ILE A 90 -5.11 -7.16 -18.91
N PRO A 91 -4.43 -6.88 -20.05
CA PRO A 91 -4.50 -7.74 -21.22
C PRO A 91 -4.05 -9.18 -20.95
N ALA A 92 -3.00 -9.37 -20.16
CA ALA A 92 -2.52 -10.72 -19.82
C ALA A 92 -3.51 -11.47 -18.93
N ILE A 93 -4.13 -10.79 -17.97
CA ILE A 93 -5.14 -11.36 -17.07
C ILE A 93 -6.39 -11.76 -17.86
N VAL A 94 -6.93 -10.84 -18.68
CA VAL A 94 -8.11 -11.09 -19.52
C VAL A 94 -7.84 -12.23 -20.49
N GLY A 95 -6.68 -12.24 -21.15
CA GLY A 95 -6.29 -13.31 -22.06
C GLY A 95 -6.27 -14.70 -21.41
N SER A 96 -5.85 -14.78 -20.14
CA SER A 96 -5.88 -16.05 -19.39
C SER A 96 -7.29 -16.52 -19.04
N GLY A 97 -8.24 -15.60 -18.91
CA GLY A 97 -9.61 -15.87 -18.51
C GLY A 97 -10.52 -16.30 -19.66
N LEU A 98 -10.21 -15.94 -20.89
CA LEU A 98 -11.08 -16.22 -22.04
C LEU A 98 -11.39 -17.72 -22.23
N ASN A 99 -10.50 -18.59 -21.81
CA ASN A 99 -10.71 -20.06 -21.92
C ASN A 99 -11.30 -20.68 -20.63
N GLN A 100 -11.46 -19.91 -19.55
CA GLN A 100 -11.85 -20.45 -18.24
C GLN A 100 -13.31 -20.18 -17.87
N PHE A 101 -13.93 -19.18 -18.48
CA PHE A 101 -15.29 -18.77 -18.16
C PHE A 101 -16.33 -19.24 -19.16
N ALA A 102 -17.60 -19.27 -18.75
CA ALA A 102 -18.73 -19.54 -19.61
C ALA A 102 -18.82 -18.53 -20.78
N VAL A 103 -19.42 -18.95 -21.90
CA VAL A 103 -19.47 -18.19 -23.16
C VAL A 103 -19.92 -16.72 -22.97
N ASN A 104 -20.93 -16.49 -22.14
CA ASN A 104 -21.42 -15.12 -21.92
C ASN A 104 -20.37 -14.20 -21.27
N ARG A 105 -19.63 -14.71 -20.28
CA ARG A 105 -18.56 -13.96 -19.64
C ARG A 105 -17.38 -13.72 -20.57
N ASN A 106 -17.06 -14.70 -21.41
CA ASN A 106 -16.01 -14.56 -22.42
C ASN A 106 -16.35 -13.46 -23.43
N ASN A 107 -17.62 -13.32 -23.82
CA ASN A 107 -18.05 -12.26 -24.74
C ASN A 107 -17.92 -10.88 -24.10
N GLU A 108 -18.28 -10.72 -22.83
CA GLU A 108 -18.08 -9.45 -22.10
C GLU A 108 -16.60 -9.10 -22.00
N LEU A 109 -15.75 -10.04 -21.60
CA LEU A 109 -14.31 -9.85 -21.50
C LEU A 109 -13.68 -9.52 -22.87
N ALA A 110 -14.11 -10.20 -23.93
CA ALA A 110 -13.58 -9.97 -25.27
C ALA A 110 -13.99 -8.62 -25.86
N ASN A 111 -15.18 -8.13 -25.50
CA ASN A 111 -15.71 -6.87 -26.05
C ASN A 111 -15.27 -5.63 -25.26
N SER A 112 -15.26 -5.71 -23.92
CA SER A 112 -14.97 -4.54 -23.07
C SER A 112 -13.55 -4.51 -22.54
N TRP A 113 -12.88 -5.65 -22.42
CA TRP A 113 -11.59 -5.81 -21.72
C TRP A 113 -11.66 -5.42 -20.23
N GLU A 114 -12.87 -5.30 -19.69
CA GLU A 114 -13.10 -4.96 -18.30
C GLU A 114 -13.14 -6.22 -17.43
N LEU A 115 -12.45 -6.20 -16.30
CA LEU A 115 -12.47 -7.31 -15.35
C LEU A 115 -13.82 -7.41 -14.64
N GLY A 116 -14.48 -6.27 -14.37
CA GLY A 116 -15.78 -6.17 -13.72
C GLY A 116 -15.80 -6.83 -12.34
N LYS A 117 -16.86 -7.58 -12.02
CA LYS A 117 -17.00 -8.33 -10.75
C LYS A 117 -16.46 -9.74 -10.88
N PHE A 118 -15.50 -10.08 -10.01
CA PHE A 118 -14.90 -11.41 -9.97
C PHE A 118 -14.41 -11.76 -8.57
N ALA A 119 -14.54 -13.01 -8.13
CA ALA A 119 -14.10 -13.51 -6.82
C ALA A 119 -14.60 -12.68 -5.62
N GLY A 120 -15.80 -12.07 -5.73
CA GLY A 120 -16.39 -11.26 -4.66
C GLY A 120 -15.86 -9.83 -4.56
N SER A 121 -15.03 -9.40 -5.51
CA SER A 121 -14.44 -8.07 -5.57
C SER A 121 -14.82 -7.33 -6.84
N ASP A 122 -14.89 -6.00 -6.77
CA ASP A 122 -15.00 -5.12 -7.93
C ASP A 122 -13.58 -4.73 -8.38
N TRP A 123 -13.30 -4.91 -9.68
CA TRP A 123 -11.97 -4.72 -10.25
C TRP A 123 -11.95 -3.48 -11.13
N TYR A 124 -11.06 -2.59 -10.81
CA TYR A 124 -10.83 -1.32 -11.52
C TYR A 124 -9.40 -1.30 -12.07
N GLU A 125 -9.20 -0.47 -13.06
CA GLU A 125 -7.89 -0.21 -13.63
C GLU A 125 -7.50 1.26 -13.48
N SER A 126 -6.22 1.54 -13.27
CA SER A 126 -5.69 2.89 -13.27
C SER A 126 -4.28 2.92 -13.84
N ASN A 127 -4.00 3.96 -14.63
CA ASN A 127 -2.65 4.27 -15.11
C ASN A 127 -1.88 5.19 -14.15
N LEU A 128 -2.52 5.64 -13.08
CA LEU A 128 -1.95 6.55 -12.07
C LEU A 128 -1.31 5.81 -10.90
N LEU A 129 -1.38 4.48 -10.90
CA LEU A 129 -0.75 3.66 -9.86
C LEU A 129 0.76 3.86 -9.86
N PRO A 130 1.37 4.11 -8.68
CA PRO A 130 2.78 4.40 -8.58
C PRO A 130 3.64 3.15 -8.76
N VAL A 131 4.89 3.39 -9.15
CA VAL A 131 5.96 2.41 -9.04
C VAL A 131 6.64 2.60 -7.70
N HIS A 132 6.77 1.53 -6.92
CA HIS A 132 7.59 1.52 -5.72
C HIS A 132 9.03 1.16 -6.10
N VAL A 133 9.96 2.00 -5.72
CA VAL A 133 11.40 1.77 -5.91
C VAL A 133 11.97 1.29 -4.58
N SER A 134 12.33 0.02 -4.52
CA SER A 134 12.90 -0.63 -3.35
C SER A 134 14.31 -0.15 -3.01
N GLY A 135 14.76 -0.41 -1.79
CA GLY A 135 16.16 -0.25 -1.40
C GLY A 135 17.07 -1.29 -2.07
N SER A 136 18.38 -1.10 -1.95
CA SER A 136 19.36 -1.96 -2.62
C SER A 136 19.30 -3.44 -2.23
N ILE A 137 18.81 -3.76 -1.03
CA ILE A 137 18.59 -5.15 -0.61
C ILE A 137 17.48 -5.80 -1.44
N GLY A 138 16.41 -5.07 -1.72
CA GLY A 138 15.32 -5.57 -2.55
C GLY A 138 15.72 -5.81 -4.00
N GLU A 139 16.66 -5.01 -4.51
CA GLU A 139 17.19 -5.12 -5.88
C GLU A 139 18.30 -6.18 -6.02
N ALA A 140 18.83 -6.69 -4.91
CA ALA A 140 19.86 -7.72 -4.97
C ALA A 140 19.29 -9.03 -5.54
N ALA A 141 20.07 -9.71 -6.39
CA ALA A 141 19.66 -11.01 -6.91
C ALA A 141 19.68 -12.09 -5.82
N ALA A 142 18.74 -13.03 -5.87
CA ALA A 142 18.76 -14.17 -4.97
C ALA A 142 20.05 -15.01 -5.15
N PRO A 143 20.68 -15.53 -4.07
CA PRO A 143 20.22 -15.53 -2.69
C PRO A 143 20.64 -14.30 -1.86
N ALA A 144 21.33 -13.32 -2.46
CA ALA A 144 21.86 -12.14 -1.75
C ALA A 144 20.77 -11.25 -1.14
N ASN A 145 19.56 -11.27 -1.71
CA ASN A 145 18.40 -10.56 -1.16
C ASN A 145 17.81 -11.23 0.09
N VAL A 146 18.22 -12.45 0.45
CA VAL A 146 17.66 -13.14 1.62
C VAL A 146 18.40 -12.70 2.88
N MET A 147 17.69 -12.02 3.74
CA MET A 147 18.18 -11.54 5.03
C MET A 147 17.95 -12.58 6.13
N THR A 148 18.79 -12.55 7.16
CA THR A 148 18.65 -13.42 8.33
C THR A 148 18.48 -12.57 9.59
N VAL A 149 17.47 -12.87 10.41
CA VAL A 149 17.23 -12.19 11.69
C VAL A 149 18.41 -12.44 12.63
N THR A 150 19.07 -11.39 13.08
CA THR A 150 20.22 -11.44 14.00
C THR A 150 19.91 -10.87 15.37
N ALA A 151 19.00 -9.87 15.45
CA ALA A 151 18.53 -9.32 16.71
C ALA A 151 17.06 -8.92 16.60
N ILE A 152 16.40 -8.90 17.75
CA ILE A 152 14.99 -8.56 17.92
C ILE A 152 14.94 -7.33 18.82
N GLY A 153 14.26 -6.27 18.39
CA GLY A 153 14.21 -4.98 19.10
C GLY A 153 13.55 -5.05 20.48
N ASP A 154 12.59 -5.98 20.67
CA ASP A 154 12.11 -6.37 21.98
C ASP A 154 12.46 -7.85 22.24
N PRO A 155 13.54 -8.14 22.99
CA PRO A 155 13.97 -9.50 23.26
C PRO A 155 12.98 -10.32 24.11
N THR A 156 12.03 -9.67 24.79
CA THR A 156 10.95 -10.37 25.51
C THR A 156 9.90 -10.92 24.56
N GLY A 157 9.89 -10.46 23.29
CA GLY A 157 8.95 -10.86 22.25
C GLY A 157 7.53 -10.36 22.48
N ALA A 158 7.32 -9.51 23.46
CA ALA A 158 6.00 -9.00 23.80
C ALA A 158 5.47 -8.03 22.70
N ASN A 159 6.36 -7.22 22.14
CA ASN A 159 6.02 -6.26 21.10
C ASN A 159 7.23 -5.94 20.22
N VAL A 160 7.38 -6.64 19.12
CA VAL A 160 8.52 -6.45 18.21
C VAL A 160 8.19 -5.39 17.19
N ILE A 161 8.77 -4.20 17.36
CA ILE A 161 8.61 -3.06 16.47
C ILE A 161 9.81 -2.85 15.53
N SER A 162 10.93 -3.50 15.81
CA SER A 162 12.11 -3.45 14.96
C SER A 162 12.85 -4.80 14.95
N LEU A 163 13.46 -5.10 13.81
CA LEU A 163 14.29 -6.29 13.63
C LEU A 163 15.62 -5.89 12.99
N THR A 164 16.70 -6.51 13.48
CA THR A 164 18.01 -6.40 12.86
C THR A 164 18.28 -7.65 12.03
N PHE A 165 18.71 -7.43 10.81
CA PHE A 165 19.00 -8.48 9.85
C PHE A 165 20.48 -8.47 9.48
N SER A 166 21.05 -9.64 9.27
CA SER A 166 22.26 -9.80 8.50
C SER A 166 21.93 -9.77 7.02
N VAL A 167 22.64 -8.95 6.26
CA VAL A 167 22.52 -8.84 4.80
C VAL A 167 23.80 -9.39 4.14
N ASP A 168 23.67 -9.74 2.85
CA ASP A 168 24.83 -10.24 2.10
C ASP A 168 25.91 -9.16 1.96
N ALA A 169 27.16 -9.59 1.93
CA ALA A 169 28.31 -8.70 1.80
C ALA A 169 28.30 -7.89 0.49
N SER A 170 27.62 -8.37 -0.54
CA SER A 170 27.46 -7.64 -1.82
C SER A 170 26.66 -6.35 -1.70
N VAL A 171 25.78 -6.23 -0.68
CA VAL A 171 25.04 -5.00 -0.39
C VAL A 171 25.96 -3.94 0.23
N GLY A 172 26.94 -4.37 1.03
CA GLY A 172 27.92 -3.49 1.66
C GLY A 172 27.32 -2.48 2.64
N ASN A 173 28.01 -1.33 2.77
CA ASN A 173 27.49 -0.19 3.51
C ASN A 173 26.73 0.73 2.55
N ASP A 174 25.41 0.70 2.62
CA ASP A 174 24.54 1.51 1.77
C ASP A 174 23.56 2.34 2.61
N ALA A 175 23.52 3.63 2.34
CA ALA A 175 22.59 4.55 2.98
C ALA A 175 21.12 4.27 2.61
N ASN A 176 20.88 3.64 1.47
CA ASN A 176 19.56 3.32 0.92
C ASN A 176 19.30 1.80 0.89
N ALA A 177 19.82 1.07 1.85
CA ALA A 177 19.66 -0.38 1.90
C ALA A 177 18.20 -0.81 1.97
N VAL A 178 17.39 -0.10 2.75
CA VAL A 178 15.94 -0.26 2.86
C VAL A 178 15.29 1.11 2.71
N LYS A 179 14.20 1.19 1.96
CA LYS A 179 13.38 2.40 1.85
C LYS A 179 12.06 2.26 2.57
N ALA A 180 11.53 3.39 3.03
CA ALA A 180 10.18 3.44 3.59
C ALA A 180 9.15 2.91 2.59
N GLY A 181 8.33 1.95 3.02
CA GLY A 181 7.36 1.29 2.15
C GLY A 181 7.85 -0.02 1.52
N ASP A 182 9.11 -0.41 1.73
CA ASP A 182 9.60 -1.73 1.33
C ASP A 182 8.83 -2.83 2.05
N LEU A 183 8.53 -3.88 1.32
CA LEU A 183 7.75 -5.03 1.78
C LEU A 183 8.65 -6.23 1.99
N PHE A 184 8.36 -6.97 3.05
CA PHE A 184 9.14 -8.12 3.48
C PHE A 184 8.24 -9.28 3.86
N GLN A 185 8.72 -10.50 3.61
CA GLN A 185 8.03 -11.72 3.99
C GLN A 185 8.98 -12.67 4.69
N PHE A 186 8.52 -13.28 5.79
CA PHE A 186 9.24 -14.38 6.43
C PHE A 186 9.16 -15.62 5.56
N ASN A 187 10.28 -16.32 5.45
CA ASN A 187 10.40 -17.54 4.65
C ASN A 187 9.98 -18.76 5.45
N ASP A 188 9.23 -19.63 4.80
CA ASP A 188 8.90 -20.94 5.33
C ASP A 188 10.03 -21.96 5.13
N GLY A 189 9.95 -23.08 5.88
CA GLY A 189 10.85 -24.23 5.71
C GLY A 189 12.29 -23.96 6.10
N VAL A 190 12.58 -22.93 6.88
CA VAL A 190 13.92 -22.69 7.42
C VAL A 190 14.24 -23.77 8.46
N ALA A 191 15.33 -24.51 8.24
CA ALA A 191 15.70 -25.65 9.08
C ALA A 191 15.80 -25.27 10.56
N GLY A 192 15.09 -26.00 11.40
CA GLY A 192 15.05 -25.79 12.86
C GLY A 192 14.27 -24.55 13.31
N LYS A 193 13.50 -23.91 12.41
CA LYS A 193 12.65 -22.77 12.73
C LYS A 193 11.19 -23.06 12.42
N PRO A 194 10.25 -22.63 13.27
CA PRO A 194 8.83 -22.76 13.00
C PRO A 194 8.40 -21.79 11.87
N ASN A 195 7.36 -22.19 11.12
CA ASN A 195 6.73 -21.29 10.17
C ASN A 195 5.96 -20.21 10.91
N LEU A 196 6.26 -18.97 10.60
CA LEU A 196 5.65 -17.81 11.24
C LEU A 196 4.37 -17.42 10.50
N ARG A 197 3.26 -17.29 11.24
CA ARG A 197 1.93 -16.95 10.70
C ARG A 197 1.27 -15.89 11.54
N PHE A 198 0.53 -14.98 10.89
CA PHE A 198 -0.44 -14.17 11.61
C PHE A 198 -1.59 -15.03 12.14
N LEU A 199 -2.18 -14.59 13.22
CA LEU A 199 -3.44 -15.13 13.71
C LEU A 199 -4.60 -14.34 13.12
N THR A 200 -5.67 -15.04 12.75
CA THR A 200 -6.90 -14.41 12.28
C THR A 200 -7.54 -13.56 13.38
N PHE A 201 -8.16 -12.44 13.03
CA PHE A 201 -8.89 -11.60 14.00
C PHE A 201 -10.01 -12.34 14.72
N ILE A 202 -10.67 -13.26 14.01
CA ILE A 202 -11.76 -14.06 14.56
C ILE A 202 -11.28 -15.50 14.73
N GLY A 203 -11.24 -15.96 15.96
CA GLY A 203 -10.89 -17.35 16.29
C GLY A 203 -9.42 -17.65 16.49
N HIS A 204 -8.53 -16.68 16.35
CA HIS A 204 -7.08 -16.78 16.60
C HIS A 204 -6.41 -18.03 15.97
N LYS A 205 -6.80 -18.35 14.74
CA LYS A 205 -6.20 -19.46 13.98
C LYS A 205 -5.06 -18.93 13.12
N PRO A 206 -3.99 -19.70 12.93
CA PRO A 206 -2.91 -19.31 12.02
C PRO A 206 -3.43 -19.17 10.59
N CYS A 207 -3.10 -18.05 9.94
CA CYS A 207 -3.34 -17.84 8.51
C CYS A 207 -2.46 -18.77 7.66
N GLN A 208 -2.83 -18.97 6.41
CA GLN A 208 -2.03 -19.79 5.49
C GLN A 208 -0.77 -19.05 5.01
N GLN A 209 -0.84 -17.74 4.84
CA GLN A 209 0.29 -16.94 4.40
C GLN A 209 1.35 -16.74 5.49
N PRO A 210 2.64 -16.72 5.11
CA PRO A 210 3.72 -16.27 5.97
C PRO A 210 3.49 -14.84 6.45
N VAL A 211 4.09 -14.49 7.59
CA VAL A 211 4.03 -13.12 8.10
C VAL A 211 4.73 -12.18 7.13
N GLN A 212 4.03 -11.11 6.82
CA GLN A 212 4.47 -10.01 5.98
C GLN A 212 4.52 -8.74 6.81
N PHE A 213 5.45 -7.86 6.49
CA PHE A 213 5.57 -6.56 7.13
C PHE A 213 6.13 -5.53 6.16
N ARG A 214 6.05 -4.28 6.55
CA ARG A 214 6.50 -3.14 5.78
C ARG A 214 7.49 -2.31 6.58
N ALA A 215 8.50 -1.74 5.91
CA ALA A 215 9.38 -0.76 6.52
C ALA A 215 8.66 0.60 6.69
N ILE A 216 8.74 1.17 7.89
CA ILE A 216 8.17 2.49 8.18
C ILE A 216 9.11 3.60 7.69
N ALA A 217 10.42 3.41 7.83
CA ALA A 217 11.45 4.40 7.55
C ALA A 217 12.59 3.82 6.72
N ASP A 218 13.36 4.70 6.10
CA ASP A 218 14.60 4.34 5.43
C ASP A 218 15.60 3.80 6.46
N ALA A 219 16.36 2.79 6.05
CA ALA A 219 17.40 2.22 6.90
C ALA A 219 18.68 1.96 6.09
N ALA A 220 19.80 2.43 6.66
CA ALA A 220 21.12 2.20 6.12
C ALA A 220 21.68 0.85 6.59
N SER A 221 22.41 0.16 5.74
CA SER A 221 23.21 -1.00 6.12
C SER A 221 24.59 -0.57 6.63
N SER A 222 25.08 -1.24 7.64
CA SER A 222 26.42 -1.03 8.19
C SER A 222 27.01 -2.36 8.63
N GLY A 223 28.20 -2.68 8.15
CA GLY A 223 28.89 -3.93 8.51
C GLY A 223 28.07 -5.19 8.21
N ASN A 224 27.41 -5.28 7.08
CA ASN A 224 26.50 -6.35 6.68
C ASN A 224 25.28 -6.53 7.61
N SER A 225 24.86 -5.45 8.27
CA SER A 225 23.70 -5.45 9.16
C SER A 225 22.78 -4.27 8.84
N VAL A 226 21.47 -4.48 8.92
CA VAL A 226 20.46 -3.44 8.79
C VAL A 226 19.39 -3.61 9.86
N THR A 227 18.97 -2.51 10.47
CA THR A 227 17.86 -2.51 11.44
C THR A 227 16.65 -1.83 10.81
N VAL A 228 15.56 -2.59 10.69
CA VAL A 228 14.32 -2.15 10.04
C VAL A 228 13.24 -1.95 11.10
N GLN A 229 12.60 -0.78 11.07
CA GLN A 229 11.38 -0.51 11.84
C GLN A 229 10.17 -1.05 11.08
N LEU A 230 9.31 -1.79 11.76
CA LEU A 230 8.23 -2.57 11.16
C LEU A 230 6.87 -1.88 11.32
N GLN A 231 6.11 -1.87 10.25
CA GLN A 231 4.68 -1.64 10.32
C GLN A 231 3.94 -2.98 10.15
N THR A 232 3.04 -3.26 11.07
CA THR A 232 2.18 -4.43 11.10
C THR A 232 0.77 -4.05 11.57
N ILE A 233 0.05 -4.97 12.17
CA ILE A 233 -1.32 -4.78 12.66
C ILE A 233 -1.36 -3.67 13.74
N ASN A 234 -2.23 -2.68 13.56
CA ASN A 234 -2.54 -1.61 14.53
C ASN A 234 -1.30 -0.90 15.11
N ASP A 235 -0.21 -0.82 14.38
CA ASP A 235 1.06 -0.27 14.84
C ASP A 235 1.61 -0.90 16.15
N VAL A 236 1.03 -2.02 16.56
CA VAL A 236 1.42 -2.74 17.78
C VAL A 236 2.72 -3.51 17.60
N GLY A 237 3.10 -3.75 16.34
CA GLY A 237 4.25 -4.60 16.00
C GLY A 237 3.86 -6.08 15.89
N LEU A 238 4.86 -6.94 15.94
CA LEU A 238 4.71 -8.38 15.91
C LEU A 238 4.67 -8.90 17.35
N VAL A 239 3.50 -9.39 17.81
CA VAL A 239 3.24 -9.74 19.20
C VAL A 239 2.97 -11.23 19.33
N TRP A 240 3.76 -11.87 20.18
CA TRP A 240 3.62 -13.31 20.48
C TRP A 240 3.09 -13.61 21.88
N ALA A 241 3.29 -12.76 22.84
CA ALA A 241 3.33 -13.04 24.28
C ALA A 241 2.02 -13.47 24.97
N GLY A 242 1.04 -14.06 24.27
CA GLY A 242 -0.17 -14.61 24.90
C GLY A 242 -1.08 -13.56 25.58
N ASN A 243 -0.99 -12.31 25.17
CA ASN A 243 -1.82 -11.22 25.63
C ASN A 243 -2.96 -10.92 24.62
N GLN A 244 -3.82 -9.96 24.94
CA GLN A 244 -4.96 -9.57 24.08
C GLN A 244 -4.53 -9.10 22.67
N ASN A 245 -3.28 -8.66 22.53
CA ASN A 245 -2.74 -8.14 21.27
C ASN A 245 -1.92 -9.19 20.50
N GLN A 246 -1.93 -10.45 20.94
CA GLN A 246 -1.21 -11.51 20.24
C GLN A 246 -1.69 -11.62 18.80
N ASN A 247 -0.74 -11.46 17.85
CA ASN A 247 -1.00 -11.54 16.41
C ASN A 247 -0.16 -12.59 15.70
N LEU A 248 0.74 -13.28 16.43
CA LEU A 248 1.60 -14.35 15.90
C LEU A 248 1.27 -15.70 16.52
N ASN A 249 1.43 -16.75 15.72
CA ASN A 249 1.29 -18.15 16.17
C ASN A 249 2.45 -18.63 17.03
N THR A 250 3.62 -18.01 16.89
CA THR A 250 4.85 -18.37 17.62
C THR A 250 5.80 -17.18 17.70
N ALA A 251 6.79 -17.27 18.58
CA ALA A 251 7.82 -16.23 18.74
C ALA A 251 8.72 -16.12 17.52
N ILE A 252 9.14 -14.91 17.19
CA ILE A 252 10.21 -14.67 16.23
C ILE A 252 11.52 -15.20 16.84
N GLN A 253 12.32 -15.89 16.04
CA GLN A 253 13.59 -16.46 16.46
C GLN A 253 14.74 -15.94 15.63
N ILE A 254 15.88 -15.71 16.26
CA ILE A 254 17.15 -15.44 15.56
C ILE A 254 17.44 -16.60 14.61
N GLY A 255 17.90 -16.28 13.41
CA GLY A 255 18.14 -17.23 12.33
C GLY A 255 16.97 -17.49 11.41
N MET A 256 15.77 -16.92 11.65
CA MET A 256 14.69 -16.88 10.66
C MET A 256 15.13 -16.07 9.45
N LYS A 257 14.65 -16.47 8.28
CA LYS A 257 14.97 -15.80 7.02
C LYS A 257 13.80 -14.94 6.54
N VAL A 258 14.14 -13.83 5.91
CA VAL A 258 13.20 -12.85 5.37
C VAL A 258 13.64 -12.46 3.97
N THR A 259 12.68 -12.36 3.04
CA THR A 259 12.91 -11.92 1.66
C THR A 259 12.17 -10.61 1.43
N PRO A 260 12.86 -9.56 0.96
CA PRO A 260 12.23 -8.31 0.50
C PRO A 260 11.62 -8.48 -0.88
N VAL A 261 10.65 -7.62 -1.19
CA VAL A 261 10.10 -7.48 -2.54
C VAL A 261 10.90 -6.43 -3.30
N PRO A 262 11.38 -6.72 -4.53
CA PRO A 262 12.11 -5.75 -5.35
C PRO A 262 11.20 -4.60 -5.83
N SER A 263 11.75 -3.66 -6.55
CA SER A 263 10.99 -2.58 -7.21
C SER A 263 9.88 -3.17 -8.07
N HIS A 264 8.68 -2.63 -7.92
CA HIS A 264 7.49 -3.19 -8.53
C HIS A 264 6.45 -2.11 -8.82
N ARG A 265 5.58 -2.39 -9.78
CA ARG A 265 4.39 -1.61 -10.01
C ARG A 265 3.32 -2.05 -9.02
N ALA A 266 2.78 -1.09 -8.29
CA ALA A 266 1.83 -1.38 -7.24
C ALA A 266 0.40 -1.46 -7.78
N GLY A 267 -0.39 -2.38 -7.24
CA GLY A 267 -1.84 -2.37 -7.24
C GLY A 267 -2.34 -2.42 -5.81
N ILE A 268 -3.64 -2.32 -5.60
CA ILE A 268 -4.23 -2.38 -4.26
C ILE A 268 -5.52 -3.20 -4.27
N LEU A 269 -5.72 -4.00 -3.23
CA LEU A 269 -6.98 -4.62 -2.86
C LEU A 269 -7.39 -4.09 -1.50
N MET A 270 -8.60 -3.61 -1.35
CA MET A 270 -9.11 -3.05 -0.11
C MET A 270 -10.60 -3.32 0.08
N SER A 271 -11.06 -3.24 1.32
CA SER A 271 -12.48 -3.12 1.62
C SER A 271 -12.93 -1.68 1.40
N GLY A 272 -14.02 -1.46 0.65
CA GLY A 272 -14.47 -0.12 0.28
C GLY A 272 -14.91 0.76 1.45
N ASP A 273 -15.27 0.17 2.58
CA ASP A 273 -15.68 0.91 3.77
C ASP A 273 -14.49 1.30 4.68
N GLN A 274 -13.26 0.98 4.28
CA GLN A 274 -12.04 1.22 5.06
C GLN A 274 -11.14 2.31 4.46
N PHE A 275 -11.61 2.94 3.41
CA PHE A 275 -10.99 4.11 2.82
C PHE A 275 -11.77 5.38 3.20
N TYR A 276 -11.06 6.35 3.71
CA TYR A 276 -11.62 7.63 4.11
C TYR A 276 -10.98 8.76 3.32
N LEU A 277 -11.80 9.54 2.65
CA LEU A 277 -11.42 10.76 1.94
C LEU A 277 -12.16 11.94 2.58
N ALA A 278 -11.44 12.95 2.99
CA ALA A 278 -12.00 14.19 3.51
C ALA A 278 -11.60 15.35 2.58
N MET A 279 -12.60 16.08 2.08
CA MET A 279 -12.41 17.28 1.26
C MET A 279 -13.26 18.41 1.84
N PRO A 280 -12.75 19.15 2.84
CA PRO A 280 -13.52 20.20 3.48
C PRO A 280 -13.76 21.37 2.51
N LYS A 281 -14.94 21.99 2.63
CA LYS A 281 -15.23 23.22 1.90
C LYS A 281 -14.32 24.33 2.41
N LEU A 282 -13.54 24.91 1.49
CA LEU A 282 -12.71 26.07 1.81
C LEU A 282 -13.57 27.32 2.04
N PRO A 283 -13.22 28.14 3.04
CA PRO A 283 -13.95 29.39 3.30
C PRO A 283 -13.75 30.40 2.16
N ASP A 284 -14.73 31.27 1.99
CA ASP A 284 -14.64 32.39 1.07
C ASP A 284 -13.69 33.45 1.61
N GLU A 285 -12.76 33.94 0.78
CA GLU A 285 -11.82 34.98 1.16
C GLU A 285 -12.23 36.35 0.59
N SER A 286 -12.52 37.28 1.47
CA SER A 286 -12.68 38.71 1.12
C SER A 286 -11.30 39.39 1.05
N PRO A 287 -11.00 40.25 0.07
CA PRO A 287 -11.94 40.93 -0.87
C PRO A 287 -12.06 40.28 -2.26
N TYR A 288 -11.68 39.03 -2.43
CA TYR A 288 -11.71 38.38 -3.75
C TYR A 288 -13.08 37.81 -4.05
N THR A 289 -13.40 37.72 -5.34
CA THR A 289 -14.59 36.99 -5.78
C THR A 289 -14.30 35.50 -5.73
N THR A 290 -14.89 34.79 -4.77
CA THR A 290 -14.75 33.37 -4.58
C THR A 290 -15.98 32.63 -5.06
N VAL A 291 -15.76 31.51 -5.74
CA VAL A 291 -16.82 30.54 -6.07
C VAL A 291 -16.31 29.17 -5.64
N THR A 292 -16.99 28.55 -4.69
CA THR A 292 -16.71 27.17 -4.30
C THR A 292 -17.69 26.26 -4.99
N THR A 293 -17.17 25.34 -5.80
CA THR A 293 -17.96 24.32 -6.46
C THR A 293 -17.75 23.01 -5.73
N VAL A 294 -18.85 22.35 -5.37
CA VAL A 294 -18.84 21.00 -4.79
C VAL A 294 -19.42 20.07 -5.84
N ASP A 295 -18.68 19.05 -6.20
CA ASP A 295 -19.19 18.00 -7.08
C ASP A 295 -20.18 17.12 -6.30
N SER A 296 -21.38 16.93 -6.87
CA SER A 296 -22.46 16.20 -6.22
C SER A 296 -22.18 14.71 -6.07
N ASP A 297 -21.37 14.14 -6.96
CA ASP A 297 -21.14 12.70 -7.04
C ASP A 297 -19.97 12.27 -6.18
N SER A 298 -18.86 13.02 -6.23
CA SER A 298 -17.65 12.72 -5.46
C SER A 298 -17.54 13.47 -4.12
N GLY A 299 -18.35 14.51 -3.91
CA GLY A 299 -18.23 15.42 -2.78
C GLY A 299 -16.97 16.29 -2.82
N ALA A 300 -16.25 16.29 -3.95
CA ALA A 300 -15.03 17.06 -4.11
C ALA A 300 -15.33 18.56 -4.07
N SER A 301 -14.61 19.29 -3.22
CA SER A 301 -14.78 20.73 -3.06
C SER A 301 -13.57 21.46 -3.66
N ILE A 302 -13.82 22.27 -4.68
CA ILE A 302 -12.80 23.10 -5.33
C ILE A 302 -13.18 24.55 -5.17
N ARG A 303 -12.28 25.33 -4.62
CA ARG A 303 -12.43 26.79 -4.53
C ARG A 303 -11.78 27.45 -5.72
N HIS A 304 -12.55 28.35 -6.36
CA HIS A 304 -12.07 29.22 -7.41
C HIS A 304 -12.09 30.66 -6.90
N TYR A 305 -11.02 31.39 -7.01
CA TYR A 305 -11.05 32.81 -6.74
C TYR A 305 -10.36 33.62 -7.80
N PHE A 306 -10.93 34.82 -8.02
CA PHE A 306 -10.48 35.78 -8.99
C PHE A 306 -10.00 37.01 -8.24
N GLY A 307 -8.87 37.51 -8.61
CA GLY A 307 -8.32 38.74 -8.09
C GLY A 307 -7.75 39.60 -9.23
N SER A 308 -7.89 40.91 -9.12
CA SER A 308 -7.13 41.84 -9.92
C SER A 308 -6.17 42.59 -9.01
N GLN A 309 -4.91 42.62 -9.36
CA GLN A 309 -3.94 43.41 -8.62
C GLN A 309 -4.08 44.87 -9.01
N PHE A 310 -4.35 45.76 -8.03
CA PHE A 310 -4.50 47.18 -8.25
C PHE A 310 -3.21 47.75 -8.86
N GLY A 311 -3.35 48.49 -9.95
CA GLY A 311 -2.22 49.10 -10.66
C GLY A 311 -1.51 48.21 -11.70
N LEU A 312 -1.82 46.91 -11.75
CA LEU A 312 -1.38 46.00 -12.79
C LEU A 312 -2.60 45.43 -13.49
N ASN A 313 -2.68 45.56 -14.80
CA ASN A 313 -3.80 45.03 -15.60
C ASN A 313 -3.77 43.47 -15.68
N ASN A 314 -3.36 42.85 -14.59
CA ASN A 314 -3.28 41.40 -14.44
C ASN A 314 -4.47 40.86 -13.64
N ARG A 315 -5.18 39.91 -14.23
CA ARG A 315 -6.18 39.12 -13.52
C ARG A 315 -5.54 37.79 -13.08
N ALA A 316 -5.48 37.58 -11.80
CA ALA A 316 -5.07 36.29 -11.23
C ALA A 316 -6.31 35.41 -11.09
N TYR A 317 -6.16 34.15 -11.50
CA TYR A 317 -7.14 33.10 -11.30
C TYR A 317 -6.47 31.93 -10.58
N VAL A 318 -6.97 31.59 -9.42
CA VAL A 318 -6.41 30.52 -8.58
C VAL A 318 -7.48 29.49 -8.29
N ARG A 319 -7.08 28.24 -8.24
CA ARG A 319 -7.89 27.10 -7.86
C ARG A 319 -7.20 26.36 -6.73
N ASP A 320 -7.93 26.16 -5.65
CA ASP A 320 -7.44 25.48 -4.47
C ASP A 320 -8.31 24.26 -4.16
N VAL A 321 -7.67 23.21 -3.74
CA VAL A 321 -8.31 22.04 -3.16
C VAL A 321 -7.54 21.63 -1.91
N ILE A 322 -8.26 21.31 -0.84
CA ILE A 322 -7.68 20.66 0.34
C ILE A 322 -8.32 19.29 0.45
N PHE A 323 -7.51 18.28 0.58
CA PHE A 323 -7.97 16.92 0.78
C PHE A 323 -7.03 16.18 1.74
N GLY A 324 -7.58 15.17 2.38
CA GLY A 324 -6.82 14.21 3.18
C GLY A 324 -7.41 12.83 2.97
N SER A 325 -6.57 11.83 2.88
CA SER A 325 -6.98 10.44 2.73
C SER A 325 -6.29 9.53 3.73
N THR A 326 -6.99 8.51 4.18
CA THR A 326 -6.40 7.46 5.01
C THR A 326 -7.01 6.12 4.65
N LEU A 327 -6.25 5.06 4.91
CA LEU A 327 -6.63 3.67 4.64
C LEU A 327 -6.32 2.84 5.88
N VAL A 328 -7.24 1.96 6.25
CA VAL A 328 -7.00 1.00 7.33
C VAL A 328 -6.09 -0.11 6.80
N ALA A 329 -4.88 -0.21 7.36
CA ALA A 329 -3.82 -1.10 6.86
C ALA A 329 -4.21 -2.58 6.89
N GLU A 330 -4.94 -3.01 7.92
CA GLU A 330 -5.40 -4.39 8.12
C GLU A 330 -6.39 -4.84 7.05
N ASN A 331 -7.18 -3.90 6.54
CA ASN A 331 -8.22 -4.13 5.53
C ASN A 331 -7.76 -3.72 4.13
N SER A 332 -6.46 -3.77 3.91
CA SER A 332 -5.84 -3.52 2.61
C SER A 332 -4.71 -4.50 2.32
N MET A 333 -4.45 -4.74 1.05
CA MET A 333 -3.36 -5.58 0.55
C MET A 333 -2.80 -4.98 -0.73
N ARG A 334 -1.47 -4.96 -0.85
CA ARG A 334 -0.78 -4.43 -2.01
C ARG A 334 -0.50 -5.55 -3.01
N TYR A 335 -0.74 -5.30 -4.29
CA TYR A 335 -0.23 -6.14 -5.35
C TYR A 335 1.15 -5.66 -5.77
N CYS A 336 2.05 -6.62 -6.01
CA CYS A 336 3.41 -6.37 -6.48
C CYS A 336 3.58 -6.98 -7.87
N PHE A 337 3.41 -6.15 -8.91
CA PHE A 337 3.60 -6.55 -10.30
C PHE A 337 5.04 -6.26 -10.73
N PRO A 338 5.66 -7.08 -11.58
CA PRO A 338 6.96 -6.77 -12.14
C PRO A 338 6.94 -5.46 -12.94
N LEU A 339 8.10 -4.81 -13.03
CA LEU A 339 8.30 -3.55 -13.76
C LEU A 339 8.25 -3.73 -15.28
#